data_d6424dd0fee2e0d60f528f3151a3bd37
#
_entry.id   d6424dd0fee2e0d60f528f3151a3bd37
#
_cell.length_a   1.000
_cell.length_b   1.000
_cell.length_c   1.000
_cell.angle_alpha   90.00
_cell.angle_beta   90.00
_cell.angle_gamma   90.00
#
_symmetry.space_group_name_H-M   'P 1'
#
loop_
_entity.id
_entity.type
_entity.pdbx_description
1 polymer ?
#
loop_
_entity_poly.entity_id
_entity_poly.type
_entity_poly.pdbx_seq_one_letter_code
_entity_poly.pdbx_strand_id
1 'polypeptide(L)'
;MNLPFALAAELQPLHYWRRAAATFLFLATTLSAAFSLSATATPQASTIAAIATIREAWVQDLRTKQLEPILKFYASDAVFLQPNGDRITGSAALRTLFQNIMATFNSDLTLHSKNFEASGDLAYDSGDFQETLTTIATGAKITSKGSYLMIFKRQPGGSWQIIQHAWMGIPPPGV
;
A
#
# COMPACT_ATOMS: atom_id res chain seq x y z
N MET A 1 26.68 7.68 -65.98
CA MET A 1 28.12 7.49 -66.17
C MET A 1 28.51 6.31 -65.28
N ASN A 2 28.53 5.23 -65.90
CA ASN A 2 29.43 4.08 -65.85
C ASN A 2 29.63 3.34 -64.53
N LEU A 3 29.00 2.18 -64.49
CA LEU A 3 29.52 0.87 -64.05
C LEU A 3 30.90 0.61 -64.75
N PRO A 4 31.68 -0.43 -64.49
CA PRO A 4 31.30 -1.77 -63.93
C PRO A 4 32.46 -2.60 -63.26
N PHE A 5 32.19 -3.88 -63.16
CA PHE A 5 33.01 -5.13 -63.16
C PHE A 5 33.33 -5.72 -61.78
N ALA A 6 32.79 -6.81 -61.41
CA ALA A 6 32.63 -8.16 -61.94
C ALA A 6 33.87 -9.08 -61.80
N LEU A 7 33.54 -10.27 -61.43
CA LEU A 7 34.25 -11.57 -61.60
C LEU A 7 35.09 -12.02 -60.39
N ALA A 8 35.03 -13.17 -60.01
CA ALA A 8 34.61 -14.52 -60.31
C ALA A 8 35.37 -15.43 -59.35
N ALA A 9 34.69 -16.32 -58.73
CA ALA A 9 34.73 -17.74 -58.87
C ALA A 9 36.11 -18.38 -58.82
N GLU A 10 36.30 -19.30 -57.91
CA GLU A 10 36.71 -20.64 -58.28
C GLU A 10 36.43 -21.67 -57.18
N LEU A 11 36.09 -22.81 -57.73
CA LEU A 11 35.62 -24.05 -57.14
C LEU A 11 36.78 -25.00 -56.83
N GLN A 12 36.62 -25.73 -55.67
CA GLN A 12 36.87 -27.18 -55.55
C GLN A 12 38.30 -27.67 -55.31
N PRO A 13 38.52 -28.93 -54.92
CA PRO A 13 37.61 -29.96 -54.43
C PRO A 13 38.13 -30.78 -53.21
N LEU A 14 37.16 -31.46 -52.61
CA LEU A 14 37.21 -32.83 -52.03
C LEU A 14 38.57 -33.58 -51.89
N HIS A 15 38.77 -34.12 -50.67
CA HIS A 15 38.91 -35.59 -50.51
C HIS A 15 39.31 -36.01 -49.10
N TYR A 16 38.46 -36.93 -48.56
CA TYR A 16 38.78 -38.09 -47.73
C TYR A 16 39.59 -37.92 -46.43
N TRP A 17 38.94 -38.29 -45.35
CA TRP A 17 39.40 -39.44 -44.54
C TRP A 17 38.21 -39.99 -43.72
N ARG A 18 37.94 -41.25 -44.01
CA ARG A 18 36.96 -42.07 -43.28
C ARG A 18 37.62 -42.59 -41.99
N ARG A 19 36.76 -42.87 -41.02
CA ARG A 19 36.86 -43.81 -39.88
C ARG A 19 37.51 -43.29 -38.62
N ALA A 20 36.61 -43.10 -37.59
CA ALA A 20 36.58 -44.02 -36.44
C ALA A 20 35.35 -43.66 -35.57
N ALA A 21 34.44 -44.60 -35.43
CA ALA A 21 33.35 -44.59 -34.51
C ALA A 21 33.92 -44.74 -33.07
N ALA A 22 33.65 -43.72 -32.21
CA ALA A 22 33.77 -43.90 -30.77
C ALA A 22 32.49 -43.37 -30.18
N THR A 23 31.63 -44.30 -29.79
CA THR A 23 30.38 -44.07 -29.10
C THR A 23 30.71 -43.59 -27.68
N PHE A 24 30.69 -42.26 -27.44
CA PHE A 24 30.66 -41.72 -26.08
C PHE A 24 29.22 -41.41 -25.71
N LEU A 25 28.69 -42.31 -24.91
CA LEU A 25 27.42 -42.12 -24.23
C LEU A 25 27.63 -41.04 -23.14
N PHE A 26 27.41 -39.80 -23.47
CA PHE A 26 27.33 -38.72 -22.45
C PHE A 26 25.97 -38.76 -21.80
N LEU A 27 25.94 -39.32 -20.58
CA LEU A 27 24.83 -39.21 -19.67
C LEU A 27 24.80 -37.75 -19.18
N ALA A 28 24.05 -36.89 -19.86
CA ALA A 28 23.81 -35.52 -19.42
C ALA A 28 22.77 -35.57 -18.31
N THR A 29 23.23 -35.67 -17.07
CA THR A 29 22.40 -35.36 -15.91
C THR A 29 22.18 -33.84 -15.87
N THR A 30 21.06 -33.38 -16.40
CA THR A 30 20.61 -32.01 -16.24
C THR A 30 20.15 -31.84 -14.79
N LEU A 31 21.04 -31.33 -13.95
CA LEU A 31 20.70 -30.85 -12.63
C LEU A 31 19.91 -29.54 -12.82
N SER A 32 18.59 -29.65 -12.92
CA SER A 32 17.69 -28.50 -12.89
C SER A 32 17.69 -27.92 -11.49
N ALA A 33 18.63 -27.03 -11.22
CA ALA A 33 18.55 -26.17 -10.05
C ALA A 33 17.37 -25.23 -10.24
N ALA A 34 16.22 -25.55 -9.64
CA ALA A 34 15.12 -24.64 -9.51
C ALA A 34 15.56 -23.49 -8.59
N PHE A 35 16.07 -22.43 -9.17
CA PHE A 35 16.25 -21.16 -8.47
C PHE A 35 14.86 -20.61 -8.20
N SER A 36 14.34 -20.85 -6.98
CA SER A 36 13.21 -20.12 -6.45
C SER A 36 13.65 -18.67 -6.27
N LEU A 37 13.37 -17.82 -7.23
CA LEU A 37 13.46 -16.37 -7.02
C LEU A 37 12.40 -16.01 -5.99
N SER A 38 12.77 -15.96 -4.74
CA SER A 38 11.99 -15.23 -3.74
C SER A 38 12.06 -13.76 -4.13
N ALA A 39 10.99 -13.25 -4.74
CA ALA A 39 10.86 -11.83 -5.04
C ALA A 39 10.83 -11.08 -3.69
N THR A 40 11.97 -10.54 -3.28
CA THR A 40 12.03 -9.60 -2.16
C THR A 40 11.25 -8.35 -2.56
N ALA A 41 10.15 -8.09 -1.86
CA ALA A 41 9.37 -6.88 -2.07
C ALA A 41 10.29 -5.66 -1.96
N THR A 42 10.15 -4.70 -2.89
CA THR A 42 10.91 -3.45 -2.79
C THR A 42 10.55 -2.74 -1.48
N PRO A 43 11.46 -1.93 -0.89
CA PRO A 43 11.16 -1.18 0.34
C PRO A 43 9.87 -0.35 0.23
N GLN A 44 9.56 0.17 -0.94
CA GLN A 44 8.32 0.89 -1.20
C GLN A 44 7.09 -0.03 -1.19
N ALA A 45 7.15 -1.19 -1.82
CA ALA A 45 6.05 -2.15 -1.81
C ALA A 45 5.73 -2.64 -0.39
N SER A 46 6.76 -2.87 0.44
CA SER A 46 6.59 -3.25 1.84
C SER A 46 5.96 -2.13 2.68
N THR A 47 6.31 -0.87 2.40
CA THR A 47 5.70 0.30 3.06
C THR A 47 4.23 0.45 2.67
N ILE A 48 3.90 0.34 1.38
CA ILE A 48 2.50 0.37 0.90
C ILE A 48 1.66 -0.68 1.63
N ALA A 49 2.15 -1.92 1.69
CA ALA A 49 1.44 -3.00 2.37
C ALA A 49 1.24 -2.72 3.87
N ALA A 50 2.26 -2.20 4.55
CA ALA A 50 2.18 -1.85 5.96
C ALA A 50 1.14 -0.75 6.23
N ILE A 51 1.12 0.32 5.44
CA ILE A 51 0.14 1.41 5.57
C ILE A 51 -1.27 0.94 5.24
N ALA A 52 -1.44 0.11 4.20
CA ALA A 52 -2.73 -0.48 3.87
C ALA A 52 -3.28 -1.31 5.04
N THR A 53 -2.43 -2.14 5.66
CA THR A 53 -2.81 -2.93 6.84
C THR A 53 -3.24 -2.04 8.01
N ILE A 54 -2.50 -0.95 8.28
CA ILE A 54 -2.88 0.01 9.33
C ILE A 54 -4.23 0.65 9.04
N ARG A 55 -4.47 1.13 7.81
CA ARG A 55 -5.74 1.73 7.40
C ARG A 55 -6.91 0.76 7.60
N GLU A 56 -6.77 -0.48 7.16
CA GLU A 56 -7.81 -1.50 7.28
C GLU A 56 -8.09 -1.85 8.74
N ALA A 57 -7.04 -2.02 9.54
CA ALA A 57 -7.17 -2.28 10.96
C ALA A 57 -7.80 -1.09 11.69
N TRP A 58 -7.44 0.15 11.35
CA TRP A 58 -8.02 1.36 11.90
C TRP A 58 -9.54 1.43 11.64
N VAL A 59 -9.98 1.15 10.41
CA VAL A 59 -11.42 1.10 10.06
C VAL A 59 -12.13 0.01 10.84
N GLN A 60 -11.53 -1.16 10.96
CA GLN A 60 -12.09 -2.27 11.71
C GLN A 60 -12.20 -1.98 13.21
N ASP A 61 -11.18 -1.37 13.81
CA ASP A 61 -11.17 -1.00 15.21
C ASP A 61 -12.21 0.09 15.52
N LEU A 62 -12.43 1.05 14.61
CA LEU A 62 -13.50 2.02 14.73
C LEU A 62 -14.87 1.33 14.69
N ARG A 63 -15.09 0.45 13.72
CA ARG A 63 -16.34 -0.29 13.55
C ARG A 63 -16.66 -1.19 14.75
N THR A 64 -15.65 -1.82 15.32
CA THR A 64 -15.78 -2.72 16.48
C THR A 64 -15.57 -2.03 17.82
N LYS A 65 -15.42 -0.70 17.83
CA LYS A 65 -15.26 0.14 19.03
C LYS A 65 -14.06 -0.22 19.90
N GLN A 66 -12.93 -0.54 19.25
CA GLN A 66 -11.70 -0.92 19.92
C GLN A 66 -10.85 0.33 20.21
N LEU A 67 -11.12 1.02 21.32
CA LEU A 67 -10.49 2.30 21.66
C LEU A 67 -8.96 2.18 21.79
N GLU A 68 -8.47 1.24 22.57
CA GLU A 68 -7.02 1.12 22.81
C GLU A 68 -6.24 0.69 21.54
N PRO A 69 -6.74 -0.25 20.73
CA PRO A 69 -6.14 -0.56 19.43
C PRO A 69 -6.09 0.65 18.50
N ILE A 70 -7.18 1.39 18.32
CA ILE A 70 -7.21 2.53 17.39
C ILE A 70 -6.23 3.64 17.81
N LEU A 71 -6.07 3.91 19.10
CA LEU A 71 -5.14 4.91 19.61
C LEU A 71 -3.66 4.55 19.38
N LYS A 72 -3.32 3.27 19.28
CA LYS A 72 -1.94 2.83 19.00
C LYS A 72 -1.46 3.19 17.60
N PHE A 73 -2.37 3.42 16.67
CA PHE A 73 -2.00 3.87 15.32
C PHE A 73 -1.53 5.32 15.29
N TYR A 74 -1.79 6.12 16.31
CA TYR A 74 -1.42 7.53 16.37
C TYR A 74 -0.13 7.76 17.16
N ALA A 75 0.69 8.70 16.68
CA ALA A 75 1.79 9.23 17.46
C ALA A 75 1.25 10.04 18.64
N SER A 76 2.06 10.19 19.71
CA SER A 76 1.64 10.87 20.93
C SER A 76 1.25 12.34 20.73
N ASP A 77 1.81 12.99 19.71
CA ASP A 77 1.60 14.37 19.32
C ASP A 77 0.76 14.51 18.02
N ALA A 78 0.12 13.43 17.58
CA ALA A 78 -0.66 13.40 16.35
C ALA A 78 -1.76 14.46 16.35
N VAL A 79 -2.03 14.97 15.14
CA VAL A 79 -3.08 15.97 14.89
C VAL A 79 -4.19 15.35 14.06
N PHE A 80 -5.42 15.49 14.54
CA PHE A 80 -6.63 15.12 13.82
C PHE A 80 -7.39 16.40 13.43
N LEU A 81 -7.60 16.58 12.13
CA LEU A 81 -8.33 17.72 11.58
C LEU A 81 -9.74 17.29 11.23
N GLN A 82 -10.71 17.90 11.84
CA GLN A 82 -12.12 17.65 11.59
C GLN A 82 -12.63 18.46 10.38
N PRO A 83 -13.73 18.04 9.72
CA PRO A 83 -14.29 18.76 8.57
C PRO A 83 -14.70 20.22 8.85
N ASN A 84 -15.01 20.56 10.10
CA ASN A 84 -15.33 21.91 10.52
C ASN A 84 -14.08 22.80 10.76
N GLY A 85 -12.86 22.24 10.57
CA GLY A 85 -11.60 22.93 10.78
C GLY A 85 -11.01 22.79 12.18
N ASP A 86 -11.71 22.17 13.11
CA ASP A 86 -11.19 21.94 14.48
C ASP A 86 -9.98 21.01 14.46
N ARG A 87 -9.03 21.30 15.33
CA ARG A 87 -7.81 20.52 15.53
C ARG A 87 -7.85 19.82 16.88
N ILE A 88 -7.75 18.51 16.83
CA ILE A 88 -7.60 17.66 18.01
C ILE A 88 -6.12 17.22 18.06
N THR A 89 -5.41 17.55 19.11
CA THR A 89 -3.96 17.30 19.19
C THR A 89 -3.61 16.46 20.42
N GLY A 90 -2.83 15.41 20.18
CA GLY A 90 -2.26 14.56 21.22
C GLY A 90 -3.16 13.45 21.71
N SER A 91 -2.54 12.47 22.36
CA SER A 91 -3.18 11.20 22.74
C SER A 91 -4.41 11.36 23.64
N ALA A 92 -4.38 12.31 24.61
CA ALA A 92 -5.49 12.52 25.54
C ALA A 92 -6.73 13.07 24.83
N ALA A 93 -6.55 14.05 23.93
CA ALA A 93 -7.64 14.65 23.18
C ALA A 93 -8.20 13.66 22.12
N LEU A 94 -7.33 12.88 21.47
CA LEU A 94 -7.76 11.81 20.55
C LEU A 94 -8.55 10.72 21.29
N ARG A 95 -8.14 10.35 22.49
CA ARG A 95 -8.90 9.41 23.33
C ARG A 95 -10.31 9.93 23.59
N THR A 96 -10.45 11.16 24.01
CA THR A 96 -11.76 11.77 24.25
C THR A 96 -12.63 11.80 23.00
N LEU A 97 -12.03 12.16 21.85
CA LEU A 97 -12.72 12.14 20.55
C LEU A 97 -13.29 10.76 20.23
N PHE A 98 -12.45 9.73 20.23
CA PHE A 98 -12.86 8.37 19.85
C PHE A 98 -13.83 7.77 20.89
N GLN A 99 -13.65 8.03 22.18
CA GLN A 99 -14.60 7.61 23.21
C GLN A 99 -16.00 8.18 22.93
N ASN A 100 -16.09 9.47 22.61
CA ASN A 100 -17.37 10.12 22.32
C ASN A 100 -18.02 9.57 21.04
N ILE A 101 -17.22 9.40 19.97
CA ILE A 101 -17.71 8.80 18.72
C ILE A 101 -18.26 7.40 18.99
N MET A 102 -17.48 6.54 19.64
CA MET A 102 -17.83 5.15 19.91
C MET A 102 -19.01 4.99 20.88
N ALA A 103 -19.17 5.94 21.82
CA ALA A 103 -20.31 5.97 22.74
C ALA A 103 -21.60 6.44 22.07
N THR A 104 -21.49 7.33 21.08
CA THR A 104 -22.65 7.97 20.45
C THR A 104 -23.12 7.23 19.21
N PHE A 105 -22.19 6.65 18.42
CA PHE A 105 -22.49 6.13 17.11
C PHE A 105 -21.99 4.68 16.92
N ASN A 106 -22.67 3.96 16.04
CA ASN A 106 -22.11 2.84 15.31
C ASN A 106 -21.69 3.38 13.95
N SER A 107 -20.41 3.19 13.59
CA SER A 107 -19.83 3.66 12.34
C SER A 107 -19.76 2.51 11.33
N ASP A 108 -20.26 2.76 10.14
CA ASP A 108 -20.01 1.94 8.95
C ASP A 108 -19.24 2.79 7.96
N LEU A 109 -17.92 2.76 8.12
CA LEU A 109 -16.95 3.53 7.34
C LEU A 109 -16.26 2.65 6.30
N THR A 110 -16.11 3.21 5.11
CA THR A 110 -15.27 2.66 4.04
C THR A 110 -14.30 3.72 3.56
N LEU A 111 -13.01 3.35 3.44
CA LEU A 111 -11.95 4.17 2.87
C LEU A 111 -11.50 3.57 1.54
N HIS A 112 -11.44 4.41 0.50
CA HIS A 112 -10.93 4.07 -0.82
C HIS A 112 -9.65 4.85 -1.09
N SER A 113 -8.49 4.22 -0.90
CA SER A 113 -7.18 4.83 -1.19
C SER A 113 -7.06 5.14 -2.68
N LYS A 114 -6.62 6.34 -3.01
CA LYS A 114 -6.39 6.84 -4.37
C LYS A 114 -4.93 7.15 -4.64
N ASN A 115 -4.26 7.75 -3.66
CA ASN A 115 -2.89 8.17 -3.79
C ASN A 115 -2.10 7.71 -2.56
N PHE A 116 -0.96 7.13 -2.83
CA PHE A 116 0.01 6.72 -1.81
C PHE A 116 1.40 7.12 -2.25
N GLU A 117 2.16 7.72 -1.37
CA GLU A 117 3.60 7.92 -1.57
C GLU A 117 4.36 7.70 -0.26
N ALA A 118 5.61 7.28 -0.39
CA ALA A 118 6.53 7.13 0.73
C ALA A 118 7.92 7.63 0.35
N SER A 119 8.55 8.35 1.27
CA SER A 119 9.93 8.84 1.13
C SER A 119 10.62 8.79 2.49
N GLY A 120 11.62 7.92 2.63
CA GLY A 120 12.31 7.69 3.89
C GLY A 120 11.35 7.23 4.99
N ASP A 121 11.26 8.03 6.05
CA ASP A 121 10.43 7.75 7.23
C ASP A 121 9.06 8.45 7.20
N LEU A 122 8.69 9.02 6.06
CA LEU A 122 7.38 9.62 5.85
C LEU A 122 6.62 8.89 4.76
N ALA A 123 5.30 8.76 4.95
CA ALA A 123 4.38 8.27 3.95
C ALA A 123 3.04 8.99 4.09
N TYR A 124 2.28 9.05 2.99
CA TYR A 124 0.88 9.46 3.07
C TYR A 124 -0.01 8.49 2.31
N ASP A 125 -1.24 8.42 2.75
CA ASP A 125 -2.35 7.74 2.08
C ASP A 125 -3.53 8.70 2.03
N SER A 126 -4.07 8.92 0.86
CA SER A 126 -5.23 9.77 0.66
C SER A 126 -6.23 9.15 -0.29
N GLY A 127 -7.47 9.52 -0.14
CA GLY A 127 -8.55 8.99 -0.96
C GLY A 127 -9.90 9.49 -0.54
N ASP A 128 -10.92 8.73 -0.94
CA ASP A 128 -12.31 9.04 -0.63
C ASP A 128 -12.82 8.19 0.53
N PHE A 129 -13.77 8.73 1.26
CA PHE A 129 -14.50 7.97 2.27
C PHE A 129 -16.00 8.03 2.04
N GLN A 130 -16.67 7.00 2.51
CA GLN A 130 -18.13 6.98 2.72
C GLN A 130 -18.36 6.44 4.12
N GLU A 131 -19.23 7.10 4.88
CA GLU A 131 -19.55 6.72 6.25
C GLU A 131 -21.05 6.85 6.52
N THR A 132 -21.60 5.84 7.18
CA THR A 132 -22.92 5.91 7.81
C THR A 132 -22.77 5.78 9.30
N LEU A 133 -23.03 6.88 10.02
CA LEU A 133 -23.13 6.90 11.47
C LEU A 133 -24.58 6.61 11.89
N THR A 134 -24.76 5.58 12.71
CA THR A 134 -26.06 5.29 13.31
C THR A 134 -26.02 5.67 14.77
N THR A 135 -26.82 6.66 15.18
CA THR A 135 -26.93 7.09 16.56
C THR A 135 -27.46 5.94 17.42
N ILE A 136 -26.74 5.57 18.47
CA ILE A 136 -27.09 4.42 19.31
C ILE A 136 -28.42 4.64 20.03
N ALA A 137 -28.65 5.86 20.53
CA ALA A 137 -29.84 6.19 21.33
C ALA A 137 -31.14 6.19 20.51
N THR A 138 -31.08 6.58 19.23
CA THR A 138 -32.29 6.83 18.42
C THR A 138 -32.40 5.95 17.19
N GLY A 139 -31.30 5.31 16.76
CA GLY A 139 -31.21 4.59 15.48
C GLY A 139 -31.19 5.52 14.27
N ALA A 140 -31.13 6.84 14.45
CA ALA A 140 -31.05 7.81 13.35
C ALA A 140 -29.74 7.64 12.61
N LYS A 141 -29.79 7.71 11.26
CA LYS A 141 -28.64 7.52 10.38
C LYS A 141 -28.21 8.84 9.77
N ILE A 142 -26.91 9.08 9.79
CA ILE A 142 -26.25 10.20 9.14
C ILE A 142 -25.25 9.61 8.14
N THR A 143 -25.44 9.92 6.87
CA THR A 143 -24.51 9.48 5.82
C THR A 143 -23.66 10.64 5.33
N SER A 144 -22.37 10.47 5.30
CA SER A 144 -21.40 11.45 4.80
C SER A 144 -20.45 10.81 3.81
N LYS A 145 -19.86 11.65 2.96
CA LYS A 145 -18.80 11.29 2.03
C LYS A 145 -17.86 12.46 1.84
N GLY A 146 -16.64 12.17 1.47
CA GLY A 146 -15.62 13.19 1.25
C GLY A 146 -14.28 12.55 0.99
N SER A 147 -13.23 13.30 1.29
CA SER A 147 -11.86 12.83 1.12
C SER A 147 -11.14 12.77 2.47
N TYR A 148 -10.15 11.91 2.56
CA TYR A 148 -9.29 11.81 3.74
C TYR A 148 -7.82 11.94 3.35
N LEU A 149 -7.01 12.32 4.31
CA LEU A 149 -5.55 12.29 4.24
C LEU A 149 -5.00 11.78 5.56
N MET A 150 -4.21 10.71 5.50
CA MET A 150 -3.41 10.20 6.60
C MET A 150 -1.94 10.38 6.26
N ILE A 151 -1.19 11.04 7.14
CA ILE A 151 0.28 11.15 7.05
C ILE A 151 0.88 10.29 8.14
N PHE A 152 1.81 9.44 7.74
CA PHE A 152 2.47 8.48 8.61
C PHE A 152 3.94 8.82 8.77
N LYS A 153 4.47 8.53 9.95
CA LYS A 153 5.89 8.59 10.26
C LYS A 153 6.36 7.25 10.80
N ARG A 154 7.49 6.78 10.28
CA ARG A 154 8.15 5.59 10.81
C ARG A 154 8.83 5.93 12.12
N GLN A 155 8.56 5.14 13.13
CA GLN A 155 9.16 5.28 14.46
C GLN A 155 10.53 4.56 14.52
N PRO A 156 11.39 4.89 15.48
CA PRO A 156 12.71 4.24 15.63
C PRO A 156 12.64 2.70 15.70
N GLY A 157 11.54 2.14 16.20
CA GLY A 157 11.29 0.69 16.25
C GLY A 157 10.77 0.09 14.93
N GLY A 158 10.68 0.88 13.84
CA GLY A 158 10.25 0.44 12.50
C GLY A 158 8.74 0.46 12.27
N SER A 159 7.92 0.64 13.30
CA SER A 159 6.46 0.76 13.17
C SER A 159 6.05 2.11 12.57
N TRP A 160 4.96 2.11 11.82
CA TRP A 160 4.38 3.33 11.28
C TRP A 160 3.28 3.85 12.20
N GLN A 161 3.28 5.17 12.45
CA GLN A 161 2.21 5.82 13.20
C GLN A 161 1.68 7.04 12.45
N ILE A 162 0.39 7.30 12.58
CA ILE A 162 -0.29 8.46 12.04
C ILE A 162 0.16 9.69 12.83
N ILE A 163 0.73 10.68 12.14
CA ILE A 163 1.11 11.98 12.71
C ILE A 163 0.09 13.07 12.36
N GLN A 164 -0.60 12.92 11.21
CA GLN A 164 -1.73 13.75 10.84
C GLN A 164 -2.83 12.92 10.22
N HIS A 165 -4.07 13.25 10.55
CA HIS A 165 -5.26 12.66 9.95
C HIS A 165 -6.26 13.77 9.68
N ALA A 166 -6.64 13.98 8.45
CA ALA A 166 -7.57 15.02 8.05
C ALA A 166 -8.79 14.42 7.35
N TRP A 167 -9.94 14.90 7.70
CA TRP A 167 -11.19 14.64 7.03
C TRP A 167 -11.68 15.89 6.31
N MET A 168 -11.99 15.73 5.03
CA MET A 168 -12.47 16.79 4.16
C MET A 168 -13.79 16.31 3.56
N GLY A 169 -14.87 16.70 4.16
CA GLY A 169 -16.22 16.32 3.71
C GLY A 169 -17.18 17.47 3.94
N ILE A 170 -18.32 17.43 3.27
CA ILE A 170 -19.42 18.30 3.58
C ILE A 170 -20.11 17.67 4.79
N PRO A 171 -20.09 18.33 5.98
CA PRO A 171 -20.88 17.83 7.10
C PRO A 171 -22.34 17.71 6.67
N PRO A 172 -23.07 16.70 7.17
CA PRO A 172 -24.48 16.62 6.90
C PRO A 172 -25.18 17.90 7.37
N PRO A 173 -26.18 18.40 6.66
CA PRO A 173 -26.88 19.60 7.03
C PRO A 173 -27.51 19.42 8.42
N GLY A 174 -27.17 20.32 9.35
CA GLY A 174 -27.77 20.39 10.69
C GLY A 174 -26.94 19.78 11.83
N VAL A 175 -25.62 19.59 11.63
CA VAL A 175 -24.67 19.26 12.72
C VAL A 175 -23.76 20.45 12.99
#